data_aae2b2a27ee9d60312e064666dbd959f
#
_entry.id   aae2b2a27ee9d60312e064666dbd959f
#
_cell.length_a   1.000
_cell.length_b   1.000
_cell.length_c   1.000
_cell.angle_alpha   90.00
_cell.angle_beta   90.00
_cell.angle_gamma   90.00
#
_symmetry.space_group_name_H-M   'P 1'
#
loop_
_entity.id
_entity.type
_entity.pdbx_description
1 polymer ?
#
loop_
_entity_poly.entity_id
_entity_poly.type
_entity_poly.pdbx_seq_one_letter_code
_entity_poly.pdbx_strand_id
1 'polypeptide(L)'
;MVSGLWVERLGLTNFRSYASASVETDAGPQVIAGANGSGKTNLLEALSLLAPGQGLRRVPFNDLARSCGDGSFAVSSRAHTLAGAADIGTGLAAGAGAGERAGRVVRIDGTTQSGSGVLADYLEIVWVTPAMDGLFTGPASERRRFLDRLILCFDPAYRTIAGRFERAMTSRNRLLADGVRDNAQLSGFERVMAETGIAVAAARLEAVAAMAAIVDKRRARDPNSAFPWSSFQLEGRIEDDLQRLSAVEAEDAYARTLSDMRERDRAAARTLDGPHRSDLVVAHGPKALAARHSSTWPGDGTQGSAARW
;
A
#
# COMPACT_ATOMS: atom_id res chain seq x y z
N MET A 1 -30.38 -4.58 4.41
CA MET A 1 -29.39 -3.80 5.19
C MET A 1 -28.12 -3.77 4.38
N VAL A 2 -27.63 -2.61 3.98
CA VAL A 2 -26.36 -2.47 3.26
C VAL A 2 -25.26 -2.70 4.29
N SER A 3 -24.76 -3.94 4.39
CA SER A 3 -23.58 -4.27 5.17
C SER A 3 -22.35 -3.93 4.34
N GLY A 4 -21.85 -2.73 4.45
CA GLY A 4 -20.67 -2.28 3.72
C GLY A 4 -19.84 -1.31 4.57
N LEU A 5 -18.55 -1.25 4.27
CA LEU A 5 -17.66 -0.21 4.79
C LEU A 5 -17.97 1.12 4.10
N TRP A 6 -18.31 2.16 4.86
CA TRP A 6 -18.53 3.50 4.33
C TRP A 6 -18.35 4.57 5.40
N VAL A 7 -18.07 5.78 4.97
CA VAL A 7 -17.90 6.96 5.83
C VAL A 7 -19.19 7.77 5.79
N GLU A 8 -19.88 7.88 6.93
CA GLU A 8 -21.15 8.64 7.05
C GLU A 8 -20.88 10.15 7.10
N ARG A 9 -19.83 10.53 7.84
CA ARG A 9 -19.45 11.94 7.99
C ARG A 9 -17.94 12.08 8.02
N LEU A 10 -17.44 13.08 7.30
CA LEU A 10 -16.04 13.50 7.32
C LEU A 10 -15.97 14.95 7.79
N GLY A 11 -15.30 15.20 8.90
CA GLY A 11 -15.02 16.52 9.46
C GLY A 11 -13.56 16.89 9.31
N LEU A 12 -13.28 18.13 8.93
CA LEU A 12 -11.95 18.69 8.76
C LEU A 12 -11.81 19.96 9.61
N THR A 13 -10.70 20.12 10.29
CA THR A 13 -10.34 21.34 11.01
C THR A 13 -8.89 21.69 10.72
N ASN A 14 -8.63 22.93 10.31
CA ASN A 14 -7.30 23.44 9.96
C ASN A 14 -6.52 22.53 9.01
N PHE A 15 -7.20 21.90 8.05
CA PHE A 15 -6.61 20.92 7.14
C PHE A 15 -6.45 21.49 5.73
N ARG A 16 -5.23 21.61 5.24
CA ARG A 16 -4.93 22.14 3.90
C ARG A 16 -5.60 23.51 3.66
N SER A 17 -6.53 23.57 2.69
CA SER A 17 -7.30 24.78 2.36
C SER A 17 -8.49 25.02 3.28
N TYR A 18 -8.87 24.04 4.11
CA TYR A 18 -10.07 24.11 4.94
C TYR A 18 -9.75 24.62 6.34
N ALA A 19 -10.40 25.72 6.73
CA ALA A 19 -10.44 26.14 8.14
C ALA A 19 -11.33 25.19 8.94
N SER A 20 -12.52 24.93 8.41
CA SER A 20 -13.47 23.94 8.90
C SER A 20 -14.33 23.45 7.72
N ALA A 21 -14.62 22.17 7.67
CA ALA A 21 -15.55 21.60 6.72
C ALA A 21 -16.20 20.33 7.31
N SER A 22 -17.42 20.06 6.92
CA SER A 22 -18.13 18.81 7.20
C SER A 22 -18.81 18.33 5.93
N VAL A 23 -18.62 17.06 5.61
CA VAL A 23 -19.24 16.39 4.47
C VAL A 23 -19.97 15.17 4.99
N GLU A 24 -21.24 15.06 4.67
CA GLU A 24 -22.07 13.88 4.94
C GLU A 24 -22.24 13.09 3.66
N THR A 25 -22.24 11.77 3.75
CA THR A 25 -22.41 10.86 2.62
C THR A 25 -23.34 9.72 2.99
N ASP A 26 -23.90 9.09 1.99
CA ASP A 26 -24.68 7.86 2.11
C ASP A 26 -23.86 6.64 1.76
N ALA A 27 -24.35 5.45 2.12
CA ALA A 27 -23.76 4.20 1.70
C ALA A 27 -23.84 4.05 0.18
N GLY A 28 -22.70 4.02 -0.51
CA GLY A 28 -22.61 3.84 -1.95
C GLY A 28 -21.54 4.72 -2.61
N PRO A 29 -21.44 4.68 -3.93
CA PRO A 29 -20.51 5.51 -4.68
C PRO A 29 -20.80 7.00 -4.51
N GLN A 30 -19.76 7.79 -4.19
CA GLN A 30 -19.85 9.23 -4.04
C GLN A 30 -19.04 9.93 -5.14
N VAL A 31 -19.59 11.00 -5.70
CA VAL A 31 -18.91 11.82 -6.71
C VAL A 31 -18.67 13.21 -6.15
N ILE A 32 -17.41 13.61 -6.05
CA ILE A 32 -17.01 14.95 -5.61
C ILE A 32 -16.73 15.81 -6.85
N ALA A 33 -17.61 16.75 -7.13
CA ALA A 33 -17.50 17.67 -8.27
C ALA A 33 -17.20 19.11 -7.81
N GLY A 34 -16.61 19.92 -8.68
CA GLY A 34 -16.33 21.34 -8.44
C GLY A 34 -15.19 21.88 -9.29
N ALA A 35 -14.95 23.18 -9.26
CA ALA A 35 -13.89 23.85 -10.01
C ALA A 35 -12.49 23.37 -9.61
N ASN A 36 -11.49 23.54 -10.48
CA ASN A 36 -10.11 23.25 -10.15
C ASN A 36 -9.65 24.17 -9.00
N GLY A 37 -8.91 23.61 -8.05
CA GLY A 37 -8.49 24.34 -6.86
C GLY A 37 -9.52 24.39 -5.71
N SER A 38 -10.76 23.89 -5.89
CA SER A 38 -11.81 23.93 -4.86
C SER A 38 -11.57 23.03 -3.64
N GLY A 39 -10.46 22.27 -3.61
CA GLY A 39 -10.11 21.41 -2.48
C GLY A 39 -10.52 19.94 -2.61
N LYS A 40 -11.14 19.50 -3.71
CA LYS A 40 -11.57 18.10 -3.91
C LYS A 40 -10.51 17.06 -3.51
N THR A 41 -9.29 17.26 -3.99
CA THR A 41 -8.16 16.35 -3.65
C THR A 41 -7.80 16.41 -2.18
N ASN A 42 -8.01 17.54 -1.50
CA ASN A 42 -7.75 17.66 -0.07
C ASN A 42 -8.77 16.85 0.75
N LEU A 43 -10.03 16.72 0.29
CA LEU A 43 -11.01 15.82 0.91
C LEU A 43 -10.58 14.35 0.77
N LEU A 44 -10.14 13.94 -0.43
CA LEU A 44 -9.63 12.58 -0.64
C LEU A 44 -8.34 12.31 0.17
N GLU A 45 -7.47 13.32 0.31
CA GLU A 45 -6.29 13.22 1.16
C GLU A 45 -6.67 13.05 2.63
N ALA A 46 -7.66 13.79 3.12
CA ALA A 46 -8.18 13.63 4.48
C ALA A 46 -8.74 12.22 4.71
N LEU A 47 -9.57 11.71 3.79
CA LEU A 47 -10.07 10.34 3.85
C LEU A 47 -8.91 9.33 3.94
N SER A 48 -7.87 9.50 3.14
CA SER A 48 -6.72 8.58 3.15
C SER A 48 -5.95 8.53 4.48
N LEU A 49 -6.14 9.53 5.35
CA LEU A 49 -5.58 9.54 6.70
C LEU A 49 -6.41 8.73 7.70
N LEU A 50 -7.58 8.27 7.36
CA LEU A 50 -8.38 7.38 8.21
C LEU A 50 -7.86 5.93 8.17
N ALA A 51 -6.91 5.62 7.29
CA ALA A 51 -6.16 4.37 7.25
C ALA A 51 -4.74 4.55 7.79
N PRO A 52 -4.02 3.47 8.13
CA PRO A 52 -2.61 3.54 8.53
C PRO A 52 -1.70 4.13 7.45
N GLY A 53 -0.62 4.79 7.88
CA GLY A 53 0.40 5.36 6.97
C GLY A 53 0.32 6.88 6.83
N GLN A 54 0.96 7.41 5.79
CA GLN A 54 1.14 8.86 5.56
C GLN A 54 0.08 9.47 4.63
N GLY A 55 -0.99 8.74 4.31
CA GLY A 55 -2.05 9.21 3.43
C GLY A 55 -1.66 9.27 1.95
N LEU A 56 -2.53 9.92 1.16
CA LEU A 56 -2.50 9.93 -0.30
C LEU A 56 -1.19 10.48 -0.91
N ARG A 57 -0.73 11.65 -0.40
CA ARG A 57 0.43 12.37 -0.95
C ARG A 57 1.74 12.08 -0.25
N ARG A 58 1.73 11.34 0.87
CA ARG A 58 2.92 10.99 1.67
C ARG A 58 3.79 12.18 2.07
N VAL A 59 3.18 13.32 2.34
CA VAL A 59 3.87 14.50 2.84
C VAL A 59 4.06 14.42 4.35
N PRO A 60 5.01 15.17 4.93
CA PRO A 60 5.12 15.35 6.38
C PRO A 60 3.79 15.83 6.97
N PHE A 61 3.42 15.36 8.16
CA PHE A 61 2.14 15.72 8.77
C PHE A 61 2.00 17.21 9.02
N ASN A 62 3.09 17.90 9.33
CA ASN A 62 3.09 19.36 9.49
C ASN A 62 2.62 20.11 8.23
N ASP A 63 2.90 19.56 7.05
CA ASP A 63 2.49 20.14 5.77
C ASP A 63 1.00 19.95 5.47
N LEU A 64 0.29 19.14 6.26
CA LEU A 64 -1.15 18.95 6.16
C LEU A 64 -1.94 20.02 6.89
N ALA A 65 -1.32 20.69 7.87
CA ALA A 65 -1.94 21.80 8.58
C ALA A 65 -2.17 22.99 7.63
N ARG A 66 -3.22 23.76 7.93
CA ARG A 66 -3.52 24.98 7.19
C ARG A 66 -2.41 26.01 7.41
N SER A 67 -1.90 26.62 6.33
CA SER A 67 -0.76 27.56 6.38
C SER A 67 -1.00 28.81 7.24
N CYS A 68 -2.26 29.22 7.43
CA CYS A 68 -2.65 30.34 8.29
C CYS A 68 -3.23 29.86 9.64
N GLY A 69 -2.97 28.61 10.04
CA GLY A 69 -3.41 28.03 11.31
C GLY A 69 -2.31 28.04 12.38
N ASP A 70 -2.59 27.40 13.49
CA ASP A 70 -1.68 27.22 14.63
C ASP A 70 -0.70 26.03 14.45
N GLY A 71 -0.62 25.48 13.25
CA GLY A 71 0.18 24.29 12.94
C GLY A 71 -0.50 22.96 13.30
N SER A 72 -1.69 23.01 13.91
CA SER A 72 -2.49 21.81 14.15
C SER A 72 -3.44 21.50 12.99
N PHE A 73 -3.88 20.26 12.91
CA PHE A 73 -5.04 19.88 12.10
C PHE A 73 -5.77 18.71 12.72
N ALA A 74 -7.04 18.55 12.37
CA ALA A 74 -7.81 17.37 12.71
C ALA A 74 -8.65 16.89 11.51
N VAL A 75 -8.69 15.58 11.36
CA VAL A 75 -9.64 14.86 10.49
C VAL A 75 -10.45 13.95 11.39
N SER A 76 -11.76 14.07 11.34
CA SER A 76 -12.71 13.23 12.08
C SER A 76 -13.66 12.54 11.12
N SER A 77 -14.13 11.38 11.48
CA SER A 77 -15.05 10.60 10.67
C SER A 77 -15.95 9.77 11.55
N ARG A 78 -17.24 9.70 11.17
CA ARG A 78 -18.10 8.60 11.58
C ARG A 78 -18.10 7.57 10.47
N ALA A 79 -17.58 6.39 10.76
CA ALA A 79 -17.41 5.32 9.77
C ALA A 79 -18.22 4.09 10.18
N HIS A 80 -18.89 3.47 9.20
CA HIS A 80 -19.50 2.16 9.37
C HIS A 80 -18.47 1.10 8.97
N THR A 81 -18.17 0.21 9.90
CA THR A 81 -17.18 -0.85 9.77
C THR A 81 -17.85 -2.22 9.88
N LEU A 82 -17.09 -3.29 9.66
CA LEU A 82 -17.60 -4.65 9.86
C LEU A 82 -18.01 -4.92 11.31
N ALA A 83 -17.40 -4.22 12.28
CA ALA A 83 -17.70 -4.33 13.70
C ALA A 83 -18.82 -3.39 14.18
N GLY A 84 -19.31 -2.51 13.32
CA GLY A 84 -20.31 -1.49 13.65
C GLY A 84 -19.84 -0.07 13.33
N ALA A 85 -20.60 0.94 13.76
CA ALA A 85 -20.20 2.33 13.58
C ALA A 85 -19.16 2.75 14.62
N ALA A 86 -18.14 3.50 14.18
CA ALA A 86 -17.07 4.03 15.02
C ALA A 86 -16.78 5.50 14.70
N ASP A 87 -16.45 6.29 15.71
CA ASP A 87 -15.95 7.65 15.56
C ASP A 87 -14.42 7.62 15.52
N ILE A 88 -13.86 7.93 14.35
CA ILE A 88 -12.42 7.87 14.09
C ILE A 88 -11.89 9.30 13.97
N GLY A 89 -10.89 9.64 14.77
CA GLY A 89 -10.21 10.92 14.71
C GLY A 89 -8.72 10.78 14.49
N THR A 90 -8.14 11.64 13.66
CA THR A 90 -6.69 11.71 13.49
C THR A 90 -6.24 13.14 13.24
N GLY A 91 -5.01 13.46 13.64
CA GLY A 91 -4.53 14.81 13.47
C GLY A 91 -3.15 15.05 14.07
N LEU A 92 -2.78 16.31 14.10
CA LEU A 92 -1.57 16.83 14.73
C LEU A 92 -1.96 17.86 15.79
N ALA A 93 -1.43 17.73 17.00
CA ALA A 93 -1.68 18.69 18.08
C ALA A 93 -0.92 20.00 17.84
N ALA A 94 -1.47 21.12 18.32
CA ALA A 94 -0.79 22.40 18.30
C ALA A 94 0.50 22.34 19.15
N GLY A 95 1.56 22.99 18.68
CA GLY A 95 2.83 23.08 19.44
C GLY A 95 3.68 21.81 19.43
N ALA A 96 3.36 20.80 18.64
CA ALA A 96 4.27 19.69 18.37
C ALA A 96 5.49 20.24 17.60
N GLY A 97 6.55 20.59 18.37
CA GLY A 97 7.66 21.43 17.93
C GLY A 97 8.48 20.87 16.77
N ALA A 98 9.18 21.74 16.10
CA ALA A 98 10.04 21.51 14.93
C ALA A 98 11.25 20.57 15.19
N GLY A 99 11.42 20.00 16.35
CA GLY A 99 12.56 19.14 16.73
C GLY A 99 12.21 17.70 17.05
N GLU A 100 10.98 17.40 17.46
CA GLU A 100 10.50 16.04 17.61
C GLU A 100 9.66 15.67 16.39
N ARG A 101 9.81 14.43 15.90
CA ARG A 101 8.91 13.89 14.88
C ARG A 101 7.50 13.93 15.47
N ALA A 102 6.77 15.03 15.20
CA ALA A 102 5.42 15.24 15.69
C ALA A 102 4.57 14.05 15.30
N GLY A 103 4.29 13.21 16.27
CA GLY A 103 3.55 11.97 16.08
C GLY A 103 2.10 12.30 15.72
N ARG A 104 1.59 11.63 14.71
CA ARG A 104 0.17 11.64 14.38
C ARG A 104 -0.63 11.08 15.56
N VAL A 105 -1.57 11.85 16.08
CA VAL A 105 -2.52 11.41 17.10
C VAL A 105 -3.68 10.66 16.43
N VAL A 106 -4.10 9.55 17.03
CA VAL A 106 -5.28 8.78 16.60
C VAL A 106 -6.20 8.61 17.79
N ARG A 107 -7.50 8.78 17.57
CA ARG A 107 -8.57 8.52 18.54
C ARG A 107 -9.65 7.64 17.92
N ILE A 108 -10.13 6.70 18.71
CA ILE A 108 -11.28 5.86 18.35
C ILE A 108 -12.30 5.99 19.49
N ASP A 109 -13.51 6.40 19.15
CA ASP A 109 -14.60 6.64 20.11
C ASP A 109 -14.15 7.52 21.27
N GLY A 110 -13.39 8.58 20.96
CA GLY A 110 -12.86 9.52 21.94
C GLY A 110 -11.58 9.08 22.65
N THR A 111 -11.19 7.80 22.58
CA THR A 111 -10.02 7.25 23.27
C THR A 111 -8.78 7.36 22.42
N THR A 112 -7.70 7.97 22.95
CA THR A 112 -6.40 8.09 22.27
C THR A 112 -5.72 6.72 22.15
N GLN A 113 -5.22 6.42 20.97
CA GLN A 113 -4.55 5.16 20.63
C GLN A 113 -3.02 5.31 20.63
N SER A 114 -2.31 4.20 20.83
CA SER A 114 -0.83 4.18 20.88
C SER A 114 -0.16 4.45 19.52
N GLY A 115 -0.90 4.41 18.41
CA GLY A 115 -0.38 4.66 17.07
C GLY A 115 -1.42 4.47 15.98
N SER A 116 -1.06 4.80 14.75
CA SER A 116 -1.98 4.71 13.61
C SER A 116 -2.23 3.29 13.10
N GLY A 117 -1.50 2.30 13.58
CA GLY A 117 -1.70 0.89 13.19
C GLY A 117 -3.10 0.38 13.50
N VAL A 118 -3.71 0.83 14.61
CA VAL A 118 -5.06 0.45 15.03
C VAL A 118 -6.15 0.80 14.00
N LEU A 119 -5.90 1.78 13.14
CA LEU A 119 -6.85 2.15 12.10
C LEU A 119 -7.14 1.00 11.10
N ALA A 120 -6.20 0.07 10.94
CA ALA A 120 -6.39 -1.10 10.08
C ALA A 120 -7.53 -2.02 10.55
N ASP A 121 -7.84 -2.01 11.85
CA ASP A 121 -8.94 -2.79 12.41
C ASP A 121 -10.33 -2.19 12.07
N TYR A 122 -10.35 -0.94 11.60
CA TYR A 122 -11.56 -0.19 11.28
C TYR A 122 -11.73 0.07 9.79
N LEU A 123 -10.70 0.62 9.14
CA LEU A 123 -10.72 1.01 7.74
C LEU A 123 -9.37 0.74 7.08
N GLU A 124 -9.40 0.05 5.95
CA GLU A 124 -8.34 0.05 4.97
C GLU A 124 -8.83 0.76 3.70
N ILE A 125 -7.99 1.63 3.16
CA ILE A 125 -8.36 2.50 2.04
C ILE A 125 -7.36 2.32 0.90
N VAL A 126 -7.88 2.00 -0.27
CA VAL A 126 -7.11 1.97 -1.53
C VAL A 126 -7.51 3.17 -2.37
N TRP A 127 -6.57 3.74 -3.07
CA TRP A 127 -6.81 4.84 -3.99
C TRP A 127 -6.06 4.66 -5.29
N VAL A 128 -6.64 5.21 -6.35
CA VAL A 128 -6.00 5.37 -7.65
C VAL A 128 -5.92 6.87 -7.95
N THR A 129 -4.78 7.32 -8.41
CA THR A 129 -4.55 8.73 -8.77
C THR A 129 -4.06 8.83 -10.22
N PRO A 130 -4.21 9.98 -10.89
CA PRO A 130 -3.64 10.17 -12.23
C PRO A 130 -2.13 9.91 -12.29
N ALA A 131 -1.38 10.17 -11.21
CA ALA A 131 0.04 9.85 -11.14
C ALA A 131 0.32 8.32 -11.20
N MET A 132 -0.69 7.48 -10.97
CA MET A 132 -0.59 6.03 -11.07
C MET A 132 -0.93 5.49 -12.46
N ASP A 133 -1.27 6.35 -13.43
CA ASP A 133 -1.52 5.93 -14.82
C ASP A 133 -0.29 5.23 -15.41
N GLY A 134 0.91 5.67 -15.02
CA GLY A 134 2.18 5.02 -15.34
C GLY A 134 2.57 3.82 -14.46
N LEU A 135 1.70 3.32 -13.56
CA LEU A 135 2.03 2.28 -12.59
C LEU A 135 2.63 1.02 -13.26
N PHE A 136 2.02 0.58 -14.34
CA PHE A 136 2.43 -0.65 -15.03
C PHE A 136 3.55 -0.46 -16.04
N THR A 137 3.84 0.79 -16.43
CA THR A 137 4.97 1.15 -17.30
C THR A 137 6.19 1.63 -16.49
N GLY A 138 5.96 2.03 -15.24
CA GLY A 138 6.95 2.54 -14.31
C GLY A 138 7.78 1.44 -13.60
N PRO A 139 8.50 1.79 -12.53
CA PRO A 139 9.37 0.88 -11.80
C PRO A 139 8.60 -0.25 -11.09
N ALA A 140 9.19 -1.44 -11.02
CA ALA A 140 8.63 -2.59 -10.29
C ALA A 140 8.36 -2.30 -8.80
N SER A 141 9.13 -1.39 -8.19
CA SER A 141 8.90 -0.97 -6.79
C SER A 141 7.54 -0.31 -6.56
N GLU A 142 7.01 0.40 -7.55
CA GLU A 142 5.69 1.03 -7.48
C GLU A 142 4.58 -0.03 -7.57
N ARG A 143 4.74 -1.02 -8.46
CA ARG A 143 3.82 -2.15 -8.60
C ARG A 143 3.77 -3.01 -7.35
N ARG A 144 4.94 -3.29 -6.73
CA ARG A 144 4.98 -3.98 -5.42
C ARG A 144 4.23 -3.21 -4.34
N ARG A 145 4.48 -1.91 -4.21
CA ARG A 145 3.78 -1.07 -3.23
C ARG A 145 2.28 -1.04 -3.45
N PHE A 146 1.85 -1.06 -4.71
CA PHE A 146 0.43 -1.15 -5.04
C PHE A 146 -0.15 -2.49 -4.59
N LEU A 147 0.51 -3.61 -4.94
CA LEU A 147 0.10 -4.95 -4.52
C LEU A 147 0.08 -5.09 -2.99
N ASP A 148 1.14 -4.66 -2.31
CA ASP A 148 1.23 -4.71 -0.85
C ASP A 148 0.08 -3.94 -0.18
N ARG A 149 -0.33 -2.81 -0.76
CA ARG A 149 -1.48 -2.05 -0.26
C ARG A 149 -2.80 -2.79 -0.48
N LEU A 150 -2.96 -3.49 -1.60
CA LEU A 150 -4.14 -4.32 -1.81
C LEU A 150 -4.21 -5.46 -0.80
N ILE A 151 -3.07 -6.12 -0.52
CA ILE A 151 -3.02 -7.21 0.47
C ILE A 151 -3.46 -6.71 1.85
N LEU A 152 -3.01 -5.53 2.26
CA LEU A 152 -3.38 -4.94 3.55
C LEU A 152 -4.90 -4.73 3.72
N CYS A 153 -5.66 -4.61 2.64
CA CYS A 153 -7.11 -4.52 2.70
C CYS A 153 -7.78 -5.87 3.05
N PHE A 154 -7.09 -6.98 2.89
CA PHE A 154 -7.60 -8.32 3.14
C PHE A 154 -6.93 -8.97 4.35
N ASP A 155 -5.65 -8.66 4.58
CA ASP A 155 -4.83 -9.20 5.66
C ASP A 155 -4.04 -8.09 6.36
N PRO A 156 -4.57 -7.50 7.43
CA PRO A 156 -3.85 -6.50 8.23
C PRO A 156 -2.57 -7.05 8.88
N ALA A 157 -2.45 -8.36 9.13
CA ALA A 157 -1.28 -8.99 9.72
C ALA A 157 -0.06 -8.94 8.78
N TYR A 158 -0.29 -8.84 7.48
CA TYR A 158 0.76 -8.67 6.46
C TYR A 158 1.69 -7.48 6.77
N ARG A 159 1.17 -6.39 7.36
CA ARG A 159 1.96 -5.22 7.78
C ARG A 159 3.10 -5.59 8.71
N THR A 160 2.82 -6.43 9.69
CA THR A 160 3.82 -6.88 10.67
C THR A 160 4.90 -7.74 10.00
N ILE A 161 4.49 -8.65 9.12
CA ILE A 161 5.38 -9.57 8.40
C ILE A 161 6.29 -8.78 7.45
N ALA A 162 5.73 -7.94 6.59
CA ALA A 162 6.49 -7.09 5.67
C ALA A 162 7.45 -6.15 6.41
N GLY A 163 6.99 -5.54 7.52
CA GLY A 163 7.84 -4.69 8.36
C GLY A 163 8.98 -5.45 9.05
N ARG A 164 8.77 -6.70 9.46
CA ARG A 164 9.85 -7.55 10.00
C ARG A 164 10.89 -7.87 8.92
N PHE A 165 10.44 -8.21 7.71
CA PHE A 165 11.31 -8.45 6.57
C PHE A 165 12.19 -7.22 6.25
N GLU A 166 11.57 -6.04 6.11
CA GLU A 166 12.29 -4.80 5.78
C GLU A 166 13.33 -4.42 6.85
N ARG A 167 12.98 -4.56 8.13
CA ARG A 167 13.92 -4.29 9.24
C ARG A 167 15.08 -5.26 9.24
N ALA A 168 14.84 -6.55 9.07
CA ALA A 168 15.89 -7.57 9.02
C ALA A 168 16.83 -7.34 7.83
N MET A 169 16.28 -7.05 6.65
CA MET A 169 17.04 -6.73 5.44
C MET A 169 17.89 -5.46 5.63
N THR A 170 17.32 -4.41 6.21
CA THR A 170 18.05 -3.15 6.49
C THR A 170 19.21 -3.40 7.46
N SER A 171 18.97 -4.17 8.52
CA SER A 171 20.02 -4.51 9.50
C SER A 171 21.12 -5.37 8.90
N ARG A 172 20.76 -6.39 8.10
CA ARG A 172 21.72 -7.21 7.36
C ARG A 172 22.56 -6.36 6.39
N ASN A 173 21.92 -5.50 5.59
CA ASN A 173 22.62 -4.62 4.65
C ASN A 173 23.62 -3.70 5.37
N ARG A 174 23.25 -3.15 6.53
CA ARG A 174 24.13 -2.33 7.34
C ARG A 174 25.34 -3.11 7.82
N LEU A 175 25.16 -4.31 8.38
CA LEU A 175 26.29 -5.15 8.83
C LEU A 175 27.24 -5.50 7.69
N LEU A 176 26.71 -5.82 6.51
CA LEU A 176 27.53 -6.09 5.32
C LEU A 176 28.32 -4.86 4.87
N ALA A 177 27.71 -3.67 4.88
CA ALA A 177 28.36 -2.40 4.54
C ALA A 177 29.43 -2.00 5.55
N ASP A 178 29.19 -2.24 6.85
CA ASP A 178 30.16 -2.00 7.94
C ASP A 178 31.31 -3.05 7.95
N GLY A 179 31.33 -3.99 7.00
CA GLY A 179 32.38 -4.99 6.89
C GLY A 179 32.32 -6.10 7.95
N VAL A 180 31.23 -6.21 8.69
CA VAL A 180 31.04 -7.25 9.70
C VAL A 180 31.07 -8.63 9.05
N ARG A 181 31.89 -9.53 9.59
CA ARG A 181 32.05 -10.92 9.15
C ARG A 181 31.56 -11.95 10.17
N ASP A 182 30.87 -11.49 11.21
CA ASP A 182 30.25 -12.38 12.19
C ASP A 182 29.11 -13.18 11.54
N ASN A 183 29.43 -14.45 11.29
CA ASN A 183 28.48 -15.36 10.64
C ASN A 183 27.25 -15.62 11.50
N ALA A 184 27.34 -15.63 12.82
CA ALA A 184 26.21 -15.89 13.71
C ALA A 184 25.20 -14.74 13.63
N GLN A 185 25.70 -13.50 13.68
CA GLN A 185 24.88 -12.31 13.62
C GLN A 185 24.18 -12.16 12.25
N LEU A 186 24.91 -12.36 11.14
CA LEU A 186 24.32 -12.33 9.80
C LEU A 186 23.27 -13.43 9.63
N SER A 187 23.56 -14.66 10.06
CA SER A 187 22.63 -15.80 9.96
C SER A 187 21.35 -15.57 10.77
N GLY A 188 21.42 -14.82 11.88
CA GLY A 188 20.24 -14.43 12.65
C GLY A 188 19.26 -13.58 11.82
N PHE A 189 19.77 -12.55 11.12
CA PHE A 189 18.93 -11.71 10.24
C PHE A 189 18.48 -12.49 9.00
N GLU A 190 19.32 -13.31 8.42
CA GLU A 190 19.00 -14.13 7.23
C GLU A 190 17.88 -15.12 7.51
N ARG A 191 17.83 -15.71 8.70
CA ARG A 191 16.70 -16.57 9.12
C ARG A 191 15.40 -15.79 9.21
N VAL A 192 15.41 -14.60 9.85
CA VAL A 192 14.23 -13.74 9.91
C VAL A 192 13.78 -13.32 8.50
N MET A 193 14.75 -13.01 7.61
CA MET A 193 14.45 -12.67 6.22
C MET A 193 13.87 -13.86 5.46
N ALA A 194 14.36 -15.08 5.69
CA ALA A 194 13.85 -16.27 5.03
C ALA A 194 12.39 -16.54 5.45
N GLU A 195 12.13 -16.65 6.74
CA GLU A 195 10.77 -16.81 7.31
C GLU A 195 9.80 -15.76 6.75
N THR A 196 10.14 -14.49 6.96
CA THR A 196 9.22 -13.40 6.61
C THR A 196 9.15 -13.12 5.12
N GLY A 197 10.25 -13.36 4.38
CA GLY A 197 10.31 -13.20 2.93
C GLY A 197 9.43 -14.21 2.19
N ILE A 198 9.44 -15.47 2.63
CA ILE A 198 8.54 -16.52 2.11
C ILE A 198 7.08 -16.15 2.39
N ALA A 199 6.77 -15.68 3.61
CA ALA A 199 5.41 -15.27 3.95
C ALA A 199 4.93 -14.06 3.11
N VAL A 200 5.81 -13.08 2.83
CA VAL A 200 5.50 -11.95 1.94
C VAL A 200 5.22 -12.44 0.51
N ALA A 201 6.05 -13.34 -0.03
CA ALA A 201 5.86 -13.86 -1.38
C ALA A 201 4.56 -14.69 -1.49
N ALA A 202 4.28 -15.54 -0.50
CA ALA A 202 3.04 -16.32 -0.44
C ALA A 202 1.80 -15.43 -0.43
N ALA A 203 1.76 -14.41 0.43
CA ALA A 203 0.64 -13.46 0.50
C ALA A 203 0.43 -12.72 -0.85
N ARG A 204 1.51 -12.37 -1.54
CA ARG A 204 1.42 -11.75 -2.89
C ARG A 204 0.87 -12.71 -3.93
N LEU A 205 1.29 -13.98 -3.92
CA LEU A 205 0.75 -15.01 -4.82
C LEU A 205 -0.74 -15.23 -4.58
N GLU A 206 -1.17 -15.32 -3.34
CA GLU A 206 -2.59 -15.43 -2.97
C GLU A 206 -3.41 -14.23 -3.45
N ALA A 207 -2.89 -13.01 -3.26
CA ALA A 207 -3.56 -11.79 -3.72
C ALA A 207 -3.69 -11.76 -5.26
N VAL A 208 -2.64 -12.16 -5.98
CA VAL A 208 -2.67 -12.25 -7.46
C VAL A 208 -3.68 -13.29 -7.91
N ALA A 209 -3.74 -14.46 -7.27
CA ALA A 209 -4.72 -15.49 -7.56
C ALA A 209 -6.16 -15.01 -7.29
N ALA A 210 -6.38 -14.30 -6.18
CA ALA A 210 -7.69 -13.72 -5.86
C ALA A 210 -8.13 -12.66 -6.88
N MET A 211 -7.23 -11.79 -7.33
CA MET A 211 -7.52 -10.82 -8.39
C MET A 211 -7.87 -11.50 -9.70
N ALA A 212 -7.11 -12.54 -10.10
CA ALA A 212 -7.39 -13.33 -11.31
C ALA A 212 -8.78 -13.97 -11.25
N ALA A 213 -9.14 -14.58 -10.12
CA ALA A 213 -10.46 -15.19 -9.92
C ALA A 213 -11.62 -14.18 -10.01
N ILE A 214 -11.42 -12.93 -9.50
CA ILE A 214 -12.42 -11.86 -9.63
C ILE A 214 -12.61 -11.48 -11.11
N VAL A 215 -11.52 -11.33 -11.86
CA VAL A 215 -11.55 -10.99 -13.28
C VAL A 215 -12.25 -12.12 -14.07
N ASP A 216 -11.90 -13.37 -13.82
CA ASP A 216 -12.52 -14.52 -14.50
C ASP A 216 -14.01 -14.64 -14.20
N LYS A 217 -14.42 -14.42 -12.94
CA LYS A 217 -15.84 -14.38 -12.56
C LYS A 217 -16.61 -13.27 -13.29
N ARG A 218 -15.99 -12.08 -13.45
CA ARG A 218 -16.59 -10.98 -14.21
C ARG A 218 -16.74 -11.34 -15.69
N ARG A 219 -15.70 -11.92 -16.30
CA ARG A 219 -15.72 -12.38 -17.70
C ARG A 219 -16.81 -13.45 -17.94
N ALA A 220 -16.95 -14.38 -17.01
CA ALA A 220 -17.99 -15.41 -17.10
C ALA A 220 -19.41 -14.83 -17.04
N ARG A 221 -19.62 -13.72 -16.32
CA ARG A 221 -20.93 -13.03 -16.23
C ARG A 221 -21.27 -12.22 -17.48
N ASP A 222 -20.28 -11.61 -18.13
CA ASP A 222 -20.44 -10.79 -19.33
C ASP A 222 -19.33 -11.13 -20.36
N PRO A 223 -19.48 -12.27 -21.07
CA PRO A 223 -18.48 -12.72 -22.05
C PRO A 223 -18.30 -11.75 -23.24
N ASN A 224 -19.32 -10.95 -23.54
CA ASN A 224 -19.34 -10.00 -24.66
C ASN A 224 -19.02 -8.57 -24.24
N SER A 225 -18.54 -8.35 -23.01
CA SER A 225 -18.17 -7.04 -22.54
C SER A 225 -17.13 -6.40 -23.47
N ALA A 226 -17.43 -5.19 -23.94
CA ALA A 226 -16.46 -4.38 -24.67
C ALA A 226 -15.31 -3.88 -23.77
N PHE A 227 -15.45 -4.04 -22.44
CA PHE A 227 -14.45 -3.65 -21.48
C PHE A 227 -13.29 -4.65 -21.42
N PRO A 228 -12.03 -4.20 -21.58
CA PRO A 228 -10.89 -5.11 -21.56
C PRO A 228 -10.72 -5.74 -20.17
N TRP A 229 -10.16 -6.91 -20.13
CA TRP A 229 -9.78 -7.60 -18.90
C TRP A 229 -8.26 -7.73 -18.81
N SER A 230 -7.75 -7.91 -17.59
CA SER A 230 -6.32 -8.05 -17.33
C SER A 230 -5.98 -9.45 -16.87
N SER A 231 -4.80 -9.94 -17.25
CA SER A 231 -4.16 -11.09 -16.61
C SER A 231 -3.03 -10.60 -15.69
N PHE A 232 -2.76 -11.37 -14.65
CA PHE A 232 -1.79 -11.04 -13.61
C PHE A 232 -0.80 -12.18 -13.45
N GLN A 233 0.47 -11.81 -13.32
CA GLN A 233 1.55 -12.74 -13.00
C GLN A 233 2.50 -12.08 -12.02
N LEU A 234 3.02 -12.84 -11.06
CA LEU A 234 4.07 -12.39 -10.16
C LEU A 234 5.37 -13.08 -10.57
N GLU A 235 6.36 -12.28 -10.98
CA GLU A 235 7.67 -12.74 -11.40
C GLU A 235 8.66 -12.55 -10.25
N GLY A 236 9.34 -13.60 -9.85
CA GLY A 236 10.38 -13.56 -8.82
C GLY A 236 10.87 -14.96 -8.47
N ARG A 237 12.13 -15.06 -8.06
CA ARG A 237 12.75 -16.36 -7.74
C ARG A 237 12.03 -17.06 -6.57
N ILE A 238 11.68 -16.33 -5.54
CA ILE A 238 11.00 -16.92 -4.37
C ILE A 238 9.60 -17.38 -4.75
N GLU A 239 8.90 -16.60 -5.57
CA GLU A 239 7.59 -16.92 -6.09
C GLU A 239 7.62 -18.18 -6.97
N ASP A 240 8.67 -18.34 -7.79
CA ASP A 240 8.91 -19.53 -8.59
C ASP A 240 9.27 -20.75 -7.72
N ASP A 241 10.03 -20.56 -6.65
CA ASP A 241 10.35 -21.63 -5.70
C ASP A 241 9.11 -22.11 -4.97
N LEU A 242 8.20 -21.22 -4.55
CA LEU A 242 6.94 -21.56 -3.88
C LEU A 242 5.95 -22.31 -4.78
N GLN A 243 6.10 -22.27 -6.10
CA GLN A 243 5.31 -23.09 -7.01
C GLN A 243 5.79 -24.55 -7.10
N ARG A 244 7.02 -24.83 -6.64
CA ARG A 244 7.70 -26.12 -6.81
C ARG A 244 8.05 -26.79 -5.49
N LEU A 245 8.27 -26.01 -4.44
CA LEU A 245 8.72 -26.44 -3.13
C LEU A 245 7.64 -26.18 -2.09
N SER A 246 7.68 -26.92 -1.00
CA SER A 246 6.95 -26.56 0.20
C SER A 246 7.49 -25.26 0.80
N ALA A 247 6.68 -24.57 1.61
CA ALA A 247 7.09 -23.33 2.25
C ALA A 247 8.39 -23.50 3.08
N VAL A 248 8.53 -24.61 3.78
CA VAL A 248 9.75 -24.92 4.58
C VAL A 248 10.97 -25.12 3.69
N GLU A 249 10.84 -25.87 2.60
CA GLU A 249 11.95 -26.09 1.65
C GLU A 249 12.36 -24.77 0.96
N ALA A 250 11.38 -23.92 0.61
CA ALA A 250 11.64 -22.59 0.03
C ALA A 250 12.33 -21.66 1.03
N GLU A 251 11.95 -21.72 2.33
CA GLU A 251 12.60 -20.97 3.40
C GLU A 251 14.05 -21.38 3.57
N ASP A 252 14.32 -22.68 3.64
CA ASP A 252 15.67 -23.21 3.72
C ASP A 252 16.52 -22.85 2.49
N ALA A 253 15.92 -22.91 1.29
CA ALA A 253 16.62 -22.54 0.05
C ALA A 253 16.95 -21.04 0.04
N TYR A 254 16.03 -20.19 0.51
CA TYR A 254 16.27 -18.75 0.56
C TYR A 254 17.30 -18.39 1.63
N ALA A 255 17.29 -19.02 2.82
CA ALA A 255 18.31 -18.83 3.84
C ALA A 255 19.70 -19.17 3.32
N ARG A 256 19.86 -20.32 2.63
CA ARG A 256 21.12 -20.69 1.96
C ARG A 256 21.55 -19.65 0.94
N THR A 257 20.63 -19.21 0.07
CA THR A 257 20.94 -18.17 -0.93
C THR A 257 21.45 -16.89 -0.29
N LEU A 258 20.82 -16.41 0.78
CA LEU A 258 21.27 -15.20 1.49
C LEU A 258 22.68 -15.36 2.06
N SER A 259 23.01 -16.55 2.59
CA SER A 259 24.34 -16.86 3.08
C SER A 259 25.39 -16.88 1.96
N ASP A 260 25.10 -17.55 0.86
CA ASP A 260 26.01 -17.70 -0.29
C ASP A 260 26.24 -16.36 -1.01
N MET A 261 25.25 -15.47 -0.97
CA MET A 261 25.30 -14.16 -1.64
C MET A 261 25.98 -13.05 -0.82
N ARG A 262 26.45 -13.32 0.41
CA ARG A 262 27.00 -12.28 1.31
C ARG A 262 28.08 -11.41 0.67
N GLU A 263 29.02 -11.98 -0.05
CA GLU A 263 30.12 -11.22 -0.69
C GLU A 263 29.59 -10.34 -1.85
N ARG A 264 28.66 -10.85 -2.64
CA ARG A 264 28.04 -10.08 -3.73
C ARG A 264 27.16 -8.95 -3.20
N ASP A 265 26.37 -9.23 -2.15
CA ASP A 265 25.52 -8.25 -1.49
C ASP A 265 26.37 -7.15 -0.83
N ARG A 266 27.51 -7.52 -0.24
CA ARG A 266 28.48 -6.57 0.33
C ARG A 266 29.04 -5.66 -0.75
N ALA A 267 29.48 -6.20 -1.87
CA ALA A 267 29.99 -5.43 -3.00
C ALA A 267 28.93 -4.48 -3.59
N ALA A 268 27.65 -4.90 -3.58
CA ALA A 268 26.52 -4.09 -4.06
C ALA A 268 25.95 -3.13 -3.00
N ALA A 269 26.43 -3.19 -1.75
CA ALA A 269 25.90 -2.49 -0.57
C ALA A 269 24.37 -2.70 -0.34
N ARG A 270 23.84 -3.83 -0.80
CA ARG A 270 22.41 -4.17 -0.68
C ARG A 270 22.15 -5.65 -0.95
N THR A 271 21.08 -6.19 -0.37
CA THR A 271 20.59 -7.53 -0.71
C THR A 271 20.04 -7.55 -2.14
N LEU A 272 20.52 -8.50 -2.95
CA LEU A 272 20.22 -8.61 -4.38
C LEU A 272 19.08 -9.59 -4.68
N ASP A 273 18.71 -10.45 -3.73
CA ASP A 273 17.71 -11.50 -3.90
C ASP A 273 16.65 -11.45 -2.80
N GLY A 274 15.38 -11.68 -3.18
CA GLY A 274 14.28 -11.70 -2.23
C GLY A 274 12.98 -11.07 -2.77
N PRO A 275 11.89 -11.09 -1.98
CA PRO A 275 10.57 -10.59 -2.42
C PRO A 275 10.56 -9.08 -2.72
N HIS A 276 11.57 -8.32 -2.26
CA HIS A 276 11.75 -6.92 -2.64
C HIS A 276 12.24 -6.75 -4.11
N ARG A 277 12.50 -7.85 -4.81
CA ARG A 277 12.93 -7.88 -6.22
C ARG A 277 11.86 -8.40 -7.16
N SER A 278 10.79 -9.03 -6.63
CA SER A 278 9.69 -9.53 -7.46
C SER A 278 8.95 -8.41 -8.20
N ASP A 279 8.26 -8.76 -9.26
CA ASP A 279 7.51 -7.84 -10.10
C ASP A 279 6.09 -8.33 -10.38
N LEU A 280 5.11 -7.44 -10.26
CA LEU A 280 3.74 -7.69 -10.69
C LEU A 280 3.62 -7.34 -12.18
N VAL A 281 3.53 -8.35 -13.02
CA VAL A 281 3.29 -8.20 -14.45
C VAL A 281 1.79 -8.24 -14.71
N VAL A 282 1.30 -7.20 -15.37
CA VAL A 282 -0.10 -7.11 -15.78
C VAL A 282 -0.14 -7.06 -17.29
N ALA A 283 -0.97 -7.90 -17.90
CA ALA A 283 -1.13 -7.92 -19.35
C ALA A 283 -2.58 -7.63 -19.75
N HIS A 284 -2.74 -6.99 -20.91
CA HIS A 284 -4.04 -6.78 -21.52
C HIS A 284 -4.53 -8.10 -22.12
N GLY A 285 -5.56 -8.69 -21.52
CA GLY A 285 -6.03 -10.02 -21.87
C GLY A 285 -6.33 -10.25 -23.35
N PRO A 286 -7.18 -9.42 -24.02
CA PRO A 286 -7.50 -9.61 -25.42
C PRO A 286 -6.31 -9.55 -26.38
N LYS A 287 -5.26 -8.81 -26.02
CA LYS A 287 -4.05 -8.62 -26.85
C LYS A 287 -2.87 -9.47 -26.39
N ALA A 288 -2.97 -10.12 -25.24
CA ALA A 288 -1.88 -10.85 -24.59
C ALA A 288 -0.55 -10.05 -24.49
N LEU A 289 -0.64 -8.70 -24.41
CA LEU A 289 0.50 -7.80 -24.32
C LEU A 289 0.66 -7.31 -22.90
N ALA A 290 1.87 -7.43 -22.34
CA ALA A 290 2.19 -6.84 -21.06
C ALA A 290 2.03 -5.31 -21.12
N ALA A 291 1.49 -4.71 -20.04
CA ALA A 291 1.25 -3.27 -19.97
C ALA A 291 2.49 -2.44 -20.30
N ARG A 292 3.67 -2.90 -19.86
CA ARG A 292 4.97 -2.26 -20.13
C ARG A 292 5.38 -2.23 -21.61
N HIS A 293 4.69 -2.97 -22.47
CA HIS A 293 4.97 -3.06 -23.91
C HIS A 293 3.77 -2.64 -24.78
N SER A 294 2.69 -2.15 -24.18
CA SER A 294 1.47 -1.80 -24.91
C SER A 294 1.31 -0.29 -25.05
N SER A 295 1.49 0.22 -26.26
CA SER A 295 1.20 1.62 -26.59
C SER A 295 -0.30 1.99 -26.47
N THR A 296 -1.17 1.02 -26.26
CA THR A 296 -2.62 1.22 -26.11
C THR A 296 -3.11 0.98 -24.66
N TRP A 297 -2.17 0.81 -23.72
CA TRP A 297 -2.51 0.74 -22.31
C TRP A 297 -2.94 2.13 -21.81
N PRO A 298 -3.98 2.24 -20.96
CA PRO A 298 -4.51 3.55 -20.52
C PRO A 298 -3.49 4.49 -19.88
N GLY A 299 -2.33 3.99 -19.42
CA GLY A 299 -1.27 4.78 -18.82
C GLY A 299 -0.28 5.43 -19.78
N ASP A 300 -0.35 5.17 -21.08
CA ASP A 300 0.66 5.64 -22.05
C ASP A 300 0.46 7.09 -22.55
N GLY A 301 -0.42 7.86 -21.91
CA GLY A 301 -0.52 9.31 -22.15
C GLY A 301 -0.86 9.76 -23.57
N THR A 302 -1.12 8.86 -24.50
CA THR A 302 -1.62 9.23 -25.82
C THR A 302 -3.09 9.60 -25.70
N GLN A 303 -3.37 10.88 -25.86
CA GLN A 303 -4.70 11.45 -26.04
C GLN A 303 -5.39 10.80 -27.23
N GLY A 304 -6.07 9.71 -26.99
CA GLY A 304 -6.93 9.02 -27.92
C GLY A 304 -8.18 8.58 -27.19
N SER A 305 -9.24 9.35 -27.32
CA SER A 305 -10.62 9.11 -26.89
C SER A 305 -10.76 8.48 -25.50
N ALA A 306 -11.08 9.32 -24.51
CA ALA A 306 -11.42 8.95 -23.15
C ALA A 306 -12.48 7.84 -23.12
N ALA A 307 -12.06 6.61 -22.88
CA ALA A 307 -12.92 5.66 -22.22
C ALA A 307 -12.96 6.12 -20.76
N ARG A 308 -14.02 6.83 -20.39
CA ARG A 308 -14.30 7.24 -19.02
C ARG A 308 -14.61 5.99 -18.19
N TRP A 309 -13.88 5.85 -17.12
CA TRP A 309 -14.15 4.90 -16.03
C TRP A 309 -15.31 5.38 -15.20
#